data_8506af37320262af3830ed0b239215de
#
_entry.id   8506af37320262af3830ed0b239215de
#
_cell.length_a   1.000
_cell.length_b   1.000
_cell.length_c   1.000
_cell.angle_alpha   90.00
_cell.angle_beta   90.00
_cell.angle_gamma   90.00
#
_symmetry.space_group_name_H-M   'P 1'
#
loop_
_entity.id
_entity.type
_entity.pdbx_description
1 polymer ?
#
loop_
_entity_poly.entity_id
_entity_poly.type
_entity_poly.pdbx_seq_one_letter_code
_entity_poly.pdbx_strand_id
1 'polypeptide(L)'
;MAVKIAHSSIDERGKATGGVAGDQTKKEVCTRNYYKASWDAVLRPKTAEVAEKSATFMEAACVNDNIGYDQSQRNTLYQQAKKVNFDCSKIVVKCECDCSSLIHVAVVAAGANVKYGSNGFTTRTMVEVLETSGDYEVLTDSKYLTSDKYLKRGDILVNEGSHTVMVLTNGEAVASAKPTPKPSNSDCYPAYSGSSTSLDAILEAIGVPAEYRGDYKKRTPLAETQGIVNYTGSGEQNSKLKALARSGKLKRVVVSAYYPAYTGKETNLDAILKAIGVPAKYLGSYINRTPLAQVNGFSTGYVGSYTQNRQLGTLAKQGKLKRV
;
A
#
# COMPACT_ATOMS: atom_id res chain seq x y z
N MET A 1 -12.91 18.67 -12.06
CA MET A 1 -11.53 18.84 -12.64
C MET A 1 -11.18 17.55 -13.39
N ALA A 2 -10.46 17.64 -14.52
CA ALA A 2 -10.03 16.45 -15.24
C ALA A 2 -9.08 15.61 -14.38
N VAL A 3 -9.23 14.28 -14.44
CA VAL A 3 -8.33 13.34 -13.79
C VAL A 3 -6.90 13.51 -14.32
N LYS A 4 -5.92 13.54 -13.43
CA LYS A 4 -4.51 13.57 -13.78
C LYS A 4 -3.96 12.14 -13.84
N ILE A 5 -3.11 11.91 -14.81
CA ILE A 5 -2.37 10.66 -14.98
C ILE A 5 -0.86 10.92 -15.11
N ALA A 6 -0.06 9.97 -14.70
CA ALA A 6 1.36 9.91 -14.99
C ALA A 6 1.64 8.85 -16.04
N HIS A 7 2.51 9.16 -16.97
CA HIS A 7 2.95 8.22 -17.99
C HIS A 7 4.39 8.46 -18.45
N SER A 8 4.98 7.46 -19.07
CA SER A 8 6.21 7.54 -19.84
C SER A 8 5.88 7.11 -21.27
N SER A 9 6.33 7.86 -22.26
CA SER A 9 5.86 7.69 -23.63
C SER A 9 7.00 7.52 -24.64
N ILE A 10 7.50 8.59 -25.23
CA ILE A 10 8.51 8.59 -26.30
C ILE A 10 9.64 9.54 -25.94
N ASP A 11 10.84 9.32 -26.54
CA ASP A 11 12.01 10.15 -26.31
C ASP A 11 11.89 11.57 -26.92
N GLU A 12 12.90 12.39 -26.75
CA GLU A 12 12.97 13.77 -27.25
C GLU A 12 12.84 13.88 -28.78
N ARG A 13 13.07 12.78 -29.50
CA ARG A 13 12.97 12.70 -30.98
C ARG A 13 11.64 12.12 -31.45
N GLY A 14 10.72 11.77 -30.52
CA GLY A 14 9.48 11.06 -30.85
C GLY A 14 9.70 9.60 -31.25
N LYS A 15 10.75 8.95 -30.71
CA LYS A 15 11.10 7.55 -30.98
C LYS A 15 10.99 6.71 -29.71
N ALA A 16 10.87 5.39 -29.88
CA ALA A 16 10.78 4.46 -28.79
C ALA A 16 12.13 4.07 -28.19
N THR A 17 13.23 4.25 -28.92
CA THR A 17 14.54 3.79 -28.52
C THR A 17 15.65 4.72 -29.01
N GLY A 18 16.78 4.73 -28.28
CA GLY A 18 18.02 5.39 -28.68
C GLY A 18 18.05 6.89 -28.39
N GLY A 19 17.21 7.40 -27.50
CA GLY A 19 17.23 8.78 -27.00
C GLY A 19 18.44 9.11 -26.15
N VAL A 20 18.53 10.36 -25.71
CA VAL A 20 19.53 10.83 -24.76
C VAL A 20 19.03 10.57 -23.36
N ALA A 21 19.81 9.92 -22.51
CA ALA A 21 19.41 9.52 -21.17
C ALA A 21 18.91 10.68 -20.31
N GLY A 22 17.80 10.44 -19.59
CA GLY A 22 17.04 11.43 -18.82
C GLY A 22 16.05 12.22 -19.70
N ASP A 23 15.02 12.79 -19.08
CA ASP A 23 13.97 13.54 -19.79
C ASP A 23 14.55 14.86 -20.35
N GLN A 24 14.70 14.95 -21.65
CA GLN A 24 15.24 16.12 -22.35
C GLN A 24 14.18 17.18 -22.63
N THR A 25 12.91 16.80 -22.61
CA THR A 25 11.78 17.64 -23.05
C THR A 25 10.83 17.99 -21.91
N LYS A 26 10.96 17.37 -20.75
CA LYS A 26 9.99 17.39 -19.62
C LYS A 26 8.62 16.81 -20.01
N LYS A 27 8.61 15.90 -21.00
CA LYS A 27 7.41 15.27 -21.53
C LYS A 27 7.55 13.75 -21.73
N GLU A 28 8.75 13.24 -21.61
CA GLU A 28 9.05 11.82 -21.75
C GLU A 28 8.44 11.04 -20.56
N VAL A 29 8.63 11.56 -19.34
CA VAL A 29 7.99 11.09 -18.11
C VAL A 29 7.27 12.27 -17.49
N CYS A 30 5.95 12.34 -17.65
CA CYS A 30 5.22 13.54 -17.27
C CYS A 30 3.81 13.28 -16.73
N THR A 31 3.28 14.27 -16.03
CA THR A 31 1.87 14.34 -15.65
C THR A 31 1.06 15.02 -16.75
N ARG A 32 -0.09 14.44 -17.08
CA ARG A 32 -1.04 15.05 -18.03
C ARG A 32 -2.48 14.78 -17.62
N ASN A 33 -3.43 15.42 -18.32
CA ASN A 33 -4.85 15.10 -18.16
C ASN A 33 -5.15 13.71 -18.73
N TYR A 34 -6.09 13.01 -18.09
CA TYR A 34 -6.65 11.79 -18.67
C TYR A 34 -7.09 12.03 -20.12
N TYR A 35 -6.89 11.04 -20.94
CA TYR A 35 -7.38 10.99 -22.32
C TYR A 35 -8.02 9.63 -22.59
N LYS A 36 -9.02 9.65 -23.45
CA LYS A 36 -9.68 8.42 -23.87
C LYS A 36 -8.77 7.66 -24.83
N ALA A 37 -8.52 6.40 -24.53
CA ALA A 37 -7.84 5.45 -25.41
C ALA A 37 -8.58 4.11 -25.37
N SER A 38 -8.12 3.14 -26.14
CA SER A 38 -8.65 1.77 -26.10
C SER A 38 -8.07 1.02 -24.90
N TRP A 39 -8.52 1.39 -23.68
CA TRP A 39 -8.11 0.69 -22.47
C TRP A 39 -8.79 -0.67 -22.39
N ASP A 40 -8.04 -1.73 -22.09
CA ASP A 40 -8.52 -3.10 -21.98
C ASP A 40 -8.84 -3.47 -20.52
N ALA A 41 -8.10 -2.89 -19.56
CA ALA A 41 -8.28 -3.13 -18.15
C ALA A 41 -7.86 -1.94 -17.29
N VAL A 42 -8.45 -1.86 -16.10
CA VAL A 42 -7.96 -1.04 -14.98
C VAL A 42 -7.53 -1.97 -13.87
N LEU A 43 -6.26 -1.88 -13.45
CA LEU A 43 -5.73 -2.62 -12.32
C LEU A 43 -5.78 -1.71 -11.10
N ARG A 44 -6.64 -2.05 -10.14
CA ARG A 44 -6.88 -1.25 -8.93
C ARG A 44 -6.19 -1.86 -7.73
N PRO A 45 -5.31 -1.13 -7.04
CA PRO A 45 -4.74 -1.62 -5.78
C PRO A 45 -5.83 -1.91 -4.75
N LYS A 46 -5.76 -3.07 -4.09
CA LYS A 46 -6.71 -3.47 -3.04
C LYS A 46 -6.52 -2.69 -1.74
N THR A 47 -5.36 -2.08 -1.53
CA THR A 47 -5.06 -1.28 -0.35
C THR A 47 -4.79 0.18 -0.71
N ALA A 48 -5.24 1.10 0.14
CA ALA A 48 -4.97 2.52 -0.02
C ALA A 48 -3.47 2.84 0.10
N GLU A 49 -2.73 2.03 0.84
CA GLU A 49 -1.28 2.21 1.03
C GLU A 49 -0.52 1.97 -0.27
N VAL A 50 -0.77 0.85 -0.96
CA VAL A 50 -0.15 0.56 -2.27
C VAL A 50 -0.56 1.60 -3.30
N ALA A 51 -1.83 2.00 -3.33
CA ALA A 51 -2.34 3.04 -4.23
C ALA A 51 -1.60 4.38 -4.05
N GLU A 52 -1.48 4.85 -2.80
CA GLU A 52 -0.86 6.14 -2.48
C GLU A 52 0.65 6.11 -2.73
N LYS A 53 1.35 5.07 -2.29
CA LYS A 53 2.81 4.97 -2.46
C LYS A 53 3.21 4.87 -3.93
N SER A 54 2.50 4.05 -4.73
CA SER A 54 2.80 3.93 -6.16
C SER A 54 2.52 5.24 -6.91
N ALA A 55 1.39 5.91 -6.62
CA ALA A 55 1.08 7.20 -7.22
C ALA A 55 2.10 8.29 -6.81
N THR A 56 2.54 8.32 -5.55
CA THR A 56 3.58 9.26 -5.07
C THR A 56 4.92 9.01 -5.76
N PHE A 57 5.31 7.76 -5.98
CA PHE A 57 6.51 7.42 -6.76
C PHE A 57 6.39 7.98 -8.19
N MET A 58 5.24 7.77 -8.84
CA MET A 58 4.99 8.27 -10.20
C MET A 58 5.02 9.79 -10.28
N GLU A 59 4.46 10.50 -9.29
CA GLU A 59 4.53 11.97 -9.21
C GLU A 59 5.98 12.45 -9.10
N ALA A 60 6.78 11.79 -8.26
CA ALA A 60 8.20 12.13 -8.12
C ALA A 60 9.00 11.83 -9.40
N ALA A 61 8.66 10.75 -10.12
CA ALA A 61 9.28 10.44 -11.40
C ALA A 61 8.95 11.51 -12.46
N CYS A 62 7.69 11.98 -12.51
CA CYS A 62 7.24 13.00 -13.47
C CYS A 62 7.89 14.38 -13.30
N VAL A 63 8.57 14.64 -12.19
CA VAL A 63 9.26 15.92 -11.93
C VAL A 63 10.78 15.77 -11.86
N ASN A 64 11.30 14.56 -12.06
CA ASN A 64 12.74 14.30 -12.03
C ASN A 64 13.29 14.15 -13.45
N ASP A 65 13.86 15.21 -13.97
CA ASP A 65 14.45 15.25 -15.33
C ASP A 65 15.61 14.25 -15.56
N ASN A 66 16.08 13.54 -14.51
CA ASN A 66 17.05 12.44 -14.68
C ASN A 66 16.39 11.12 -15.14
N ILE A 67 15.06 11.06 -15.23
CA ILE A 67 14.32 9.87 -15.67
C ILE A 67 13.67 10.15 -17.00
N GLY A 68 14.16 9.47 -18.04
CA GLY A 68 13.68 9.61 -19.41
C GLY A 68 13.02 8.33 -19.95
N TYR A 69 12.81 8.31 -21.27
CA TYR A 69 12.14 7.24 -21.98
C TYR A 69 13.03 6.56 -23.01
N ASP A 70 13.34 5.28 -22.79
CA ASP A 70 13.95 4.41 -23.81
C ASP A 70 13.58 2.94 -23.54
N GLN A 71 12.89 2.30 -24.51
CA GLN A 71 12.49 0.89 -24.38
C GLN A 71 13.70 -0.06 -24.36
N SER A 72 14.82 0.29 -25.01
CA SER A 72 16.03 -0.52 -24.98
C SER A 72 16.80 -0.41 -23.68
N GLN A 73 16.59 0.66 -22.91
CA GLN A 73 17.26 0.96 -21.64
C GLN A 73 16.30 0.87 -20.44
N ARG A 74 15.11 0.30 -20.63
CA ARG A 74 13.96 0.31 -19.73
C ARG A 74 14.22 -0.15 -18.28
N ASN A 75 15.32 -0.84 -18.01
CA ASN A 75 15.66 -1.36 -16.69
C ASN A 75 16.58 -0.43 -15.89
N THR A 76 17.11 0.63 -16.47
CA THR A 76 18.09 1.49 -15.80
C THR A 76 17.46 2.29 -14.68
N LEU A 77 16.17 2.69 -14.78
CA LEU A 77 15.43 3.29 -13.68
C LEU A 77 15.38 2.36 -12.47
N TYR A 78 15.04 1.08 -12.63
CA TYR A 78 15.00 0.13 -11.53
C TYR A 78 16.35 0.01 -10.81
N GLN A 79 17.45 0.00 -11.59
CA GLN A 79 18.78 -0.07 -11.02
C GLN A 79 19.14 1.16 -10.19
N GLN A 80 18.75 2.37 -10.62
CA GLN A 80 18.97 3.60 -9.86
C GLN A 80 18.04 3.70 -8.66
N ALA A 81 16.75 3.36 -8.79
CA ALA A 81 15.77 3.38 -7.71
C ALA A 81 16.21 2.50 -6.53
N LYS A 82 16.77 1.32 -6.79
CA LYS A 82 17.34 0.44 -5.74
C LYS A 82 18.44 1.11 -4.92
N LYS A 83 19.32 1.89 -5.57
CA LYS A 83 20.45 2.56 -4.89
C LYS A 83 19.98 3.63 -3.90
N VAL A 84 18.82 4.21 -4.14
CA VAL A 84 18.21 5.26 -3.31
C VAL A 84 17.02 4.75 -2.48
N ASN A 85 16.93 3.43 -2.27
CA ASN A 85 15.85 2.79 -1.53
C ASN A 85 14.45 3.20 -2.03
N PHE A 86 14.29 3.25 -3.37
CA PHE A 86 13.08 3.64 -4.08
C PHE A 86 12.56 5.07 -3.76
N ASP A 87 13.39 5.94 -3.23
CA ASP A 87 13.08 7.37 -3.13
C ASP A 87 13.41 8.05 -4.48
N CYS A 88 12.40 8.11 -5.35
CA CYS A 88 12.56 8.61 -6.72
C CYS A 88 13.12 10.04 -6.78
N SER A 89 12.85 10.88 -5.76
CA SER A 89 13.36 12.24 -5.68
C SER A 89 14.88 12.33 -5.52
N LYS A 90 15.53 11.23 -5.09
CA LYS A 90 16.98 11.14 -4.88
C LYS A 90 17.74 10.56 -6.06
N ILE A 91 17.08 10.25 -7.17
CA ILE A 91 17.74 9.78 -8.38
C ILE A 91 18.42 10.98 -9.05
N VAL A 92 19.75 11.00 -9.04
CA VAL A 92 20.59 12.05 -9.65
C VAL A 92 21.37 11.56 -10.85
N VAL A 93 21.35 10.26 -11.14
CA VAL A 93 21.98 9.65 -12.31
C VAL A 93 20.92 9.47 -13.37
N LYS A 94 21.21 9.96 -14.57
CA LYS A 94 20.31 9.81 -15.73
C LYS A 94 20.01 8.34 -16.00
N CYS A 95 18.74 8.02 -16.17
CA CYS A 95 18.25 6.66 -16.37
C CYS A 95 16.96 6.68 -17.18
N GLU A 96 16.55 5.50 -17.64
CA GLU A 96 15.48 5.32 -18.59
C GLU A 96 14.46 4.29 -18.09
N CYS A 97 13.23 4.48 -18.55
CA CYS A 97 12.15 3.52 -18.43
C CYS A 97 11.33 3.48 -19.73
N ASP A 98 10.43 2.52 -19.83
CA ASP A 98 9.27 2.60 -20.73
C ASP A 98 7.99 2.70 -19.88
N CYS A 99 6.81 2.81 -20.53
CA CYS A 99 5.56 2.95 -19.84
C CYS A 99 5.31 1.83 -18.80
N SER A 100 5.60 0.58 -19.17
CA SER A 100 5.35 -0.57 -18.30
C SER A 100 6.43 -0.76 -17.23
N SER A 101 7.68 -0.52 -17.52
CA SER A 101 8.76 -0.62 -16.56
C SER A 101 8.69 0.48 -15.48
N LEU A 102 8.26 1.69 -15.85
CA LEU A 102 8.00 2.76 -14.89
C LEU A 102 6.92 2.34 -13.87
N ILE A 103 5.78 1.81 -14.35
CA ILE A 103 4.73 1.26 -13.50
C ILE A 103 5.27 0.13 -12.62
N HIS A 104 6.09 -0.77 -13.18
CA HIS A 104 6.65 -1.88 -12.41
C HIS A 104 7.53 -1.39 -11.25
N VAL A 105 8.39 -0.41 -11.48
CA VAL A 105 9.22 0.18 -10.41
C VAL A 105 8.34 0.84 -9.35
N ALA A 106 7.28 1.55 -9.76
CA ALA A 106 6.35 2.19 -8.83
C ALA A 106 5.61 1.20 -7.92
N VAL A 107 5.13 0.07 -8.47
CA VAL A 107 4.42 -0.94 -7.65
C VAL A 107 5.35 -1.71 -6.73
N VAL A 108 6.60 -1.96 -7.14
CA VAL A 108 7.65 -2.53 -6.27
C VAL A 108 8.01 -1.55 -5.15
N ALA A 109 8.18 -0.28 -5.47
CA ALA A 109 8.44 0.79 -4.50
C ALA A 109 7.31 0.92 -3.46
N ALA A 110 6.07 0.68 -3.88
CA ALA A 110 4.90 0.69 -3.01
C ALA A 110 4.81 -0.53 -2.06
N GLY A 111 5.64 -1.54 -2.28
CA GLY A 111 5.66 -2.77 -1.49
C GLY A 111 4.64 -3.82 -1.92
N ALA A 112 4.12 -3.74 -3.16
CA ALA A 112 3.29 -4.79 -3.72
C ALA A 112 4.08 -6.12 -3.82
N ASN A 113 3.39 -7.25 -3.70
CA ASN A 113 4.00 -8.59 -3.76
C ASN A 113 4.37 -8.98 -5.20
N VAL A 114 5.21 -8.16 -5.81
CA VAL A 114 5.67 -8.31 -7.19
C VAL A 114 7.19 -8.20 -7.24
N LYS A 115 7.83 -9.14 -7.94
CA LYS A 115 9.29 -9.11 -8.16
C LYS A 115 9.58 -8.50 -9.52
N TYR A 116 10.50 -7.56 -9.58
CA TYR A 116 10.92 -6.95 -10.85
C TYR A 116 11.54 -7.97 -11.81
N GLY A 117 12.27 -8.96 -11.30
CA GLY A 117 12.97 -9.95 -12.11
C GLY A 117 14.13 -9.31 -12.91
N SER A 118 14.45 -9.93 -14.06
CA SER A 118 15.54 -9.47 -14.92
C SER A 118 15.14 -8.30 -15.84
N ASN A 119 13.87 -8.20 -16.21
CA ASN A 119 13.43 -7.25 -17.25
C ASN A 119 12.08 -6.55 -16.94
N GLY A 120 11.52 -6.79 -15.78
CA GLY A 120 10.19 -6.27 -15.43
C GLY A 120 9.06 -6.85 -16.30
N PHE A 121 7.82 -6.51 -16.00
CA PHE A 121 6.68 -6.87 -16.85
C PHE A 121 6.56 -5.91 -18.05
N THR A 122 5.79 -6.31 -19.04
CA THR A 122 5.39 -5.49 -20.19
C THR A 122 3.89 -5.24 -20.14
N THR A 123 3.36 -4.39 -21.01
CA THR A 123 1.91 -4.18 -21.15
C THR A 123 1.14 -5.46 -21.48
N ARG A 124 1.80 -6.50 -22.05
CA ARG A 124 1.20 -7.81 -22.32
C ARG A 124 1.12 -8.74 -21.12
N THR A 125 2.00 -8.54 -20.13
CA THR A 125 2.13 -9.48 -18.99
C THR A 125 1.72 -8.84 -17.66
N MET A 126 1.58 -7.51 -17.60
CA MET A 126 1.35 -6.81 -16.34
C MET A 126 -0.01 -7.13 -15.71
N VAL A 127 -1.05 -7.39 -16.50
CA VAL A 127 -2.38 -7.74 -15.96
C VAL A 127 -2.27 -9.03 -15.16
N GLU A 128 -1.76 -10.10 -15.77
CA GLU A 128 -1.58 -11.40 -15.11
C GLU A 128 -0.66 -11.31 -13.88
N VAL A 129 0.46 -10.61 -14.00
CA VAL A 129 1.43 -10.46 -12.89
C VAL A 129 0.81 -9.74 -11.70
N LEU A 130 0.10 -8.63 -11.93
CA LEU A 130 -0.50 -7.84 -10.86
C LEU A 130 -1.74 -8.52 -10.25
N GLU A 131 -2.55 -9.21 -11.04
CA GLU A 131 -3.66 -10.01 -10.55
C GLU A 131 -3.16 -11.17 -9.68
N THR A 132 -2.17 -11.93 -10.17
CA THR A 132 -1.57 -13.07 -9.45
C THR A 132 -0.87 -12.65 -8.16
N SER A 133 -0.37 -11.41 -8.06
CA SER A 133 0.22 -10.89 -6.82
C SER A 133 -0.75 -10.88 -5.64
N GLY A 134 -2.06 -10.86 -5.93
CA GLY A 134 -3.12 -10.75 -4.93
C GLY A 134 -3.37 -9.32 -4.44
N ASP A 135 -2.55 -8.34 -4.80
CA ASP A 135 -2.64 -6.95 -4.33
C ASP A 135 -3.52 -6.06 -5.23
N TYR A 136 -3.90 -6.56 -6.40
CA TYR A 136 -4.71 -5.82 -7.38
C TYR A 136 -6.00 -6.56 -7.72
N GLU A 137 -7.03 -5.80 -8.07
CA GLU A 137 -8.23 -6.27 -8.74
C GLU A 137 -8.23 -5.80 -10.20
N VAL A 138 -8.73 -6.63 -11.10
CA VAL A 138 -8.86 -6.33 -12.54
C VAL A 138 -10.28 -5.86 -12.81
N LEU A 139 -10.43 -4.63 -13.31
CA LEU A 139 -11.72 -4.03 -13.64
C LEU A 139 -11.83 -3.89 -15.17
N THR A 140 -12.85 -4.52 -15.76
CA THR A 140 -13.09 -4.52 -17.21
C THR A 140 -14.44 -3.93 -17.60
N ASP A 141 -15.24 -3.48 -16.63
CA ASP A 141 -16.51 -2.82 -16.93
C ASP A 141 -16.27 -1.54 -17.74
N SER A 142 -17.10 -1.30 -18.76
CA SER A 142 -17.00 -0.15 -19.65
C SER A 142 -16.96 1.19 -18.93
N LYS A 143 -17.60 1.31 -17.76
CA LYS A 143 -17.57 2.54 -16.93
C LYS A 143 -16.17 2.95 -16.48
N TYR A 144 -15.23 1.98 -16.36
CA TYR A 144 -13.82 2.24 -15.99
C TYR A 144 -12.95 2.46 -17.22
N LEU A 145 -13.32 1.87 -18.37
CA LEU A 145 -12.51 1.88 -19.59
C LEU A 145 -12.79 3.08 -20.50
N THR A 146 -14.02 3.62 -20.44
CA THR A 146 -14.46 4.67 -21.36
C THR A 146 -14.55 6.06 -20.76
N SER A 147 -14.34 6.18 -19.45
CA SER A 147 -14.46 7.45 -18.70
C SER A 147 -13.53 7.45 -17.49
N ASP A 148 -13.03 8.64 -17.16
CA ASP A 148 -12.24 8.87 -15.95
C ASP A 148 -13.08 9.00 -14.67
N LYS A 149 -14.41 9.07 -14.81
CA LYS A 149 -15.36 9.40 -13.74
C LYS A 149 -15.23 8.49 -12.50
N TYR A 150 -14.94 7.20 -12.70
CA TYR A 150 -14.86 6.17 -11.66
C TYR A 150 -13.43 5.73 -11.32
N LEU A 151 -12.43 6.36 -11.93
CA LEU A 151 -11.02 6.06 -11.66
C LEU A 151 -10.61 6.58 -10.29
N LYS A 152 -9.71 5.84 -9.65
CA LYS A 152 -9.14 6.19 -8.35
C LYS A 152 -7.64 6.43 -8.47
N ARG A 153 -7.11 7.27 -7.59
CA ARG A 153 -5.66 7.44 -7.43
C ARG A 153 -5.00 6.09 -7.19
N GLY A 154 -3.94 5.80 -7.96
CA GLY A 154 -3.24 4.53 -7.97
C GLY A 154 -3.79 3.50 -8.95
N ASP A 155 -4.95 3.72 -9.60
CA ASP A 155 -5.42 2.86 -10.69
C ASP A 155 -4.41 2.88 -11.84
N ILE A 156 -4.17 1.72 -12.43
CA ILE A 156 -3.31 1.54 -13.60
C ILE A 156 -4.20 1.19 -14.79
N LEU A 157 -4.22 2.05 -15.82
CA LEU A 157 -4.92 1.76 -17.07
C LEU A 157 -3.97 1.03 -18.02
N VAL A 158 -4.45 -0.03 -18.65
CA VAL A 158 -3.68 -0.88 -19.55
C VAL A 158 -4.36 -0.93 -20.91
N ASN A 159 -3.60 -0.63 -21.95
CA ASN A 159 -3.88 -1.01 -23.35
C ASN A 159 -2.83 -2.07 -23.69
N GLU A 160 -3.27 -3.33 -23.75
CA GLU A 160 -2.38 -4.49 -23.86
C GLU A 160 -1.56 -4.43 -25.16
N GLY A 161 -0.25 -4.63 -25.00
CA GLY A 161 0.69 -4.60 -26.12
C GLY A 161 0.97 -3.19 -26.67
N SER A 162 0.40 -2.14 -26.07
CA SER A 162 0.52 -0.76 -26.53
C SER A 162 1.03 0.18 -25.44
N HIS A 163 0.20 0.47 -24.42
CA HIS A 163 0.52 1.53 -23.47
C HIS A 163 -0.09 1.30 -22.09
N THR A 164 0.49 1.96 -21.07
CA THR A 164 -0.05 1.98 -19.71
C THR A 164 0.23 3.31 -19.02
N VAL A 165 -0.66 3.71 -18.11
CA VAL A 165 -0.56 4.94 -17.34
C VAL A 165 -1.07 4.71 -15.92
N MET A 166 -0.67 5.56 -14.96
CA MET A 166 -1.20 5.53 -13.60
C MET A 166 -2.03 6.78 -13.30
N VAL A 167 -3.17 6.58 -12.67
CA VAL A 167 -4.08 7.64 -12.23
C VAL A 167 -3.53 8.32 -10.98
N LEU A 168 -3.41 9.64 -11.01
CA LEU A 168 -2.88 10.44 -9.90
C LEU A 168 -3.96 11.15 -9.07
N THR A 169 -5.15 11.37 -9.65
CA THR A 169 -6.26 12.03 -8.95
C THR A 169 -7.55 11.26 -9.14
N ASN A 170 -8.45 11.32 -8.15
CA ASN A 170 -9.74 10.65 -8.24
C ASN A 170 -10.66 11.26 -9.28
N GLY A 171 -11.42 10.42 -9.97
CA GLY A 171 -12.51 10.82 -10.84
C GLY A 171 -13.69 11.40 -10.06
N GLU A 172 -14.58 12.11 -10.76
CA GLU A 172 -15.68 12.88 -10.16
C GLU A 172 -16.62 12.03 -9.29
N ALA A 173 -16.98 10.83 -9.72
CA ALA A 173 -17.85 9.95 -8.93
C ALA A 173 -17.17 9.41 -7.67
N VAL A 174 -15.84 9.37 -7.65
CA VAL A 174 -15.05 8.98 -6.48
C VAL A 174 -14.78 10.19 -5.59
N ALA A 175 -14.49 11.34 -6.17
CA ALA A 175 -14.28 12.59 -5.43
C ALA A 175 -15.57 13.10 -4.77
N SER A 176 -16.74 12.85 -5.37
CA SER A 176 -18.05 13.16 -4.80
C SER A 176 -18.59 12.09 -3.82
N ALA A 177 -18.05 10.87 -3.85
CA ALA A 177 -18.23 9.95 -2.76
C ALA A 177 -17.51 10.57 -1.55
N LYS A 178 -18.28 10.92 -0.50
CA LYS A 178 -17.80 11.58 0.73
C LYS A 178 -16.44 11.01 1.11
N PRO A 179 -15.39 11.81 1.24
CA PRO A 179 -14.04 11.30 1.37
C PRO A 179 -13.95 10.40 2.59
N THR A 180 -13.45 9.18 2.41
CA THR A 180 -12.84 8.46 3.52
C THR A 180 -11.71 9.38 4.01
N PRO A 181 -11.71 9.80 5.27
CA PRO A 181 -10.74 10.79 5.72
C PRO A 181 -9.33 10.27 5.45
N LYS A 182 -8.53 11.07 4.71
CA LYS A 182 -7.07 10.90 4.62
C LYS A 182 -6.57 10.75 6.06
N PRO A 183 -5.67 9.79 6.38
CA PRO A 183 -5.08 9.74 7.71
C PRO A 183 -4.43 11.11 7.99
N SER A 184 -5.14 11.92 8.75
CA SER A 184 -4.54 13.12 9.32
C SER A 184 -3.52 12.64 10.35
N ASN A 185 -2.38 13.34 10.48
CA ASN A 185 -1.41 13.15 11.56
C ASN A 185 -2.00 13.48 12.95
N SER A 186 -3.34 13.50 13.10
CA SER A 186 -4.01 13.65 14.39
C SER A 186 -4.13 12.27 15.04
N ASP A 187 -3.84 12.21 16.33
CA ASP A 187 -3.97 11.00 17.16
C ASP A 187 -5.41 10.46 17.21
N CYS A 188 -6.38 11.18 16.65
CA CYS A 188 -7.81 10.84 16.64
C CYS A 188 -8.35 10.64 15.22
N TYR A 189 -9.44 9.87 15.13
CA TYR A 189 -10.29 9.80 13.94
C TYR A 189 -11.09 11.09 13.76
N PRO A 190 -11.47 11.47 12.51
CA PRO A 190 -12.30 12.64 12.27
C PRO A 190 -13.69 12.49 12.93
N ALA A 191 -14.33 13.61 13.23
CA ALA A 191 -15.68 13.61 13.79
C ALA A 191 -16.70 13.04 12.78
N TYR A 192 -17.58 12.15 13.27
CA TYR A 192 -18.71 11.66 12.48
C TYR A 192 -19.84 12.67 12.41
N SER A 193 -20.17 13.13 11.22
CA SER A 193 -21.25 14.12 10.97
C SER A 193 -22.52 13.52 10.34
N GLY A 194 -22.58 12.20 10.16
CA GLY A 194 -23.73 11.52 9.55
C GLY A 194 -24.86 11.23 10.55
N SER A 195 -25.98 10.67 10.03
CA SER A 195 -27.19 10.35 10.81
C SER A 195 -27.24 8.91 11.35
N SER A 196 -26.32 8.02 10.97
CA SER A 196 -26.37 6.61 11.40
C SER A 196 -26.27 6.47 12.92
N THR A 197 -27.08 5.56 13.47
CA THR A 197 -27.04 5.13 14.88
C THR A 197 -26.23 3.85 15.09
N SER A 198 -25.89 3.12 14.01
CA SER A 198 -25.06 1.93 14.07
C SER A 198 -23.62 2.28 14.40
N LEU A 199 -23.02 1.64 15.43
CA LEU A 199 -21.61 1.89 15.77
C LEU A 199 -20.68 1.51 14.61
N ASP A 200 -20.90 0.37 13.96
CA ASP A 200 -20.04 -0.07 12.87
C ASP A 200 -20.11 0.86 11.66
N ALA A 201 -21.29 1.32 11.28
CA ALA A 201 -21.46 2.30 10.22
C ALA A 201 -20.78 3.65 10.56
N ILE A 202 -20.82 4.08 11.83
CA ILE A 202 -20.12 5.27 12.31
C ILE A 202 -18.61 5.08 12.22
N LEU A 203 -18.08 3.96 12.73
CA LEU A 203 -16.64 3.66 12.72
C LEU A 203 -16.11 3.52 11.29
N GLU A 204 -16.89 2.89 10.40
CA GLU A 204 -16.55 2.79 8.98
C GLU A 204 -16.48 4.15 8.30
N ALA A 205 -17.47 4.98 8.51
CA ALA A 205 -17.57 6.31 7.90
C ALA A 205 -16.42 7.26 8.30
N ILE A 206 -15.82 7.07 9.48
CA ILE A 206 -14.67 7.85 9.95
C ILE A 206 -13.32 7.17 9.67
N GLY A 207 -13.32 6.03 8.96
CA GLY A 207 -12.10 5.36 8.51
C GLY A 207 -11.42 4.46 9.55
N VAL A 208 -12.17 3.92 10.53
CA VAL A 208 -11.64 2.88 11.42
C VAL A 208 -11.41 1.60 10.62
N PRO A 209 -10.20 0.98 10.66
CA PRO A 209 -9.91 -0.26 9.96
C PRO A 209 -10.86 -1.41 10.29
N ALA A 210 -11.08 -2.32 9.32
CA ALA A 210 -12.04 -3.43 9.47
C ALA A 210 -11.68 -4.40 10.59
N GLU A 211 -10.40 -4.54 10.93
CA GLU A 211 -9.92 -5.35 12.05
C GLU A 211 -10.37 -4.81 13.43
N TYR A 212 -10.78 -3.54 13.51
CA TYR A 212 -11.30 -2.90 14.73
C TYR A 212 -12.79 -2.61 14.67
N ARG A 213 -13.54 -3.23 13.72
CA ARG A 213 -14.98 -3.08 13.52
C ARG A 213 -15.70 -4.44 13.60
N GLY A 214 -17.03 -4.46 13.57
CA GLY A 214 -17.87 -5.67 13.54
C GLY A 214 -18.24 -6.14 14.94
N ASP A 215 -17.63 -7.21 15.43
CA ASP A 215 -17.92 -7.73 16.77
C ASP A 215 -17.11 -7.04 17.89
N TYR A 216 -17.50 -7.27 19.14
CA TYR A 216 -16.87 -6.63 20.29
C TYR A 216 -15.42 -7.04 20.48
N LYS A 217 -15.03 -8.29 20.11
CA LYS A 217 -13.65 -8.78 20.23
C LYS A 217 -12.72 -8.00 19.33
N LYS A 218 -13.14 -7.74 18.08
CA LYS A 218 -12.38 -6.89 17.14
C LYS A 218 -12.29 -5.44 17.63
N ARG A 219 -13.35 -4.92 18.27
CA ARG A 219 -13.37 -3.55 18.79
C ARG A 219 -12.58 -3.37 20.09
N THR A 220 -12.23 -4.44 20.79
CA THR A 220 -11.52 -4.36 22.07
C THR A 220 -10.27 -3.47 22.03
N PRO A 221 -9.33 -3.60 21.06
CA PRO A 221 -8.16 -2.72 21.03
C PRO A 221 -8.51 -1.24 20.86
N LEU A 222 -9.56 -0.95 20.06
CA LEU A 222 -10.05 0.42 19.89
C LEU A 222 -10.63 0.96 21.20
N ALA A 223 -11.44 0.18 21.90
CA ALA A 223 -12.06 0.55 23.17
C ALA A 223 -11.01 0.78 24.28
N GLU A 224 -10.03 -0.11 24.40
CA GLU A 224 -8.92 0.00 25.34
C GLU A 224 -8.08 1.25 25.09
N THR A 225 -7.84 1.60 23.83
CA THR A 225 -7.16 2.87 23.45
C THR A 225 -7.92 4.11 23.95
N GLN A 226 -9.25 3.99 24.15
CA GLN A 226 -10.07 5.06 24.73
C GLN A 226 -10.17 4.99 26.26
N GLY A 227 -9.46 4.09 26.93
CA GLY A 227 -9.57 3.85 28.37
C GLY A 227 -10.84 3.09 28.78
N ILE A 228 -11.54 2.45 27.85
CA ILE A 228 -12.69 1.59 28.15
C ILE A 228 -12.17 0.18 28.45
N VAL A 229 -11.84 -0.07 29.70
CA VAL A 229 -11.31 -1.37 30.17
C VAL A 229 -12.42 -2.42 30.24
N ASN A 230 -12.07 -3.69 30.12
CA ASN A 230 -12.99 -4.83 30.13
C ASN A 230 -14.14 -4.66 29.12
N TYR A 231 -13.81 -4.30 27.89
CA TYR A 231 -14.80 -4.07 26.85
C TYR A 231 -15.52 -5.37 26.46
N THR A 232 -16.83 -5.39 26.66
CA THR A 232 -17.71 -6.52 26.32
C THR A 232 -18.69 -6.19 25.20
N GLY A 233 -18.65 -4.95 24.69
CA GLY A 233 -19.59 -4.47 23.69
C GLY A 233 -20.97 -4.11 24.27
N SER A 234 -21.06 -3.81 25.57
CA SER A 234 -22.32 -3.38 26.18
C SER A 234 -22.87 -2.10 25.54
N GLY A 235 -24.17 -1.87 25.66
CA GLY A 235 -24.84 -0.67 25.13
C GLY A 235 -24.20 0.63 25.62
N GLU A 236 -23.82 0.69 26.90
CA GLU A 236 -23.14 1.84 27.49
C GLU A 236 -21.75 2.06 26.91
N GLN A 237 -20.94 0.98 26.81
CA GLN A 237 -19.58 1.04 26.24
C GLN A 237 -19.61 1.44 24.76
N ASN A 238 -20.55 0.89 24.00
CA ASN A 238 -20.76 1.27 22.60
C ASN A 238 -21.22 2.72 22.46
N SER A 239 -22.05 3.22 23.39
CA SER A 239 -22.47 4.63 23.40
C SER A 239 -21.28 5.58 23.66
N LYS A 240 -20.35 5.21 24.52
CA LYS A 240 -19.11 5.96 24.76
C LYS A 240 -18.27 6.04 23.49
N LEU A 241 -18.10 4.92 22.77
CA LEU A 241 -17.37 4.91 21.48
C LEU A 241 -18.05 5.79 20.43
N LYS A 242 -19.39 5.73 20.32
CA LYS A 242 -20.18 6.61 19.43
C LYS A 242 -19.99 8.08 19.75
N ALA A 243 -20.03 8.45 21.04
CA ALA A 243 -19.85 9.82 21.49
C ALA A 243 -18.45 10.35 21.14
N LEU A 244 -17.40 9.55 21.36
CA LEU A 244 -16.02 9.88 20.96
C LEU A 244 -15.89 10.02 19.45
N ALA A 245 -16.48 9.12 18.66
CA ALA A 245 -16.49 9.19 17.21
C ALA A 245 -17.20 10.46 16.70
N ARG A 246 -18.36 10.81 17.25
CA ARG A 246 -19.12 12.01 16.87
C ARG A 246 -18.40 13.30 17.23
N SER A 247 -17.65 13.33 18.32
CA SER A 247 -16.90 14.52 18.77
C SER A 247 -15.52 14.64 18.14
N GLY A 248 -15.07 13.69 17.30
CA GLY A 248 -13.72 13.66 16.73
C GLY A 248 -12.61 13.41 17.76
N LYS A 249 -12.98 12.86 18.93
CA LYS A 249 -12.06 12.53 20.04
C LYS A 249 -11.73 11.04 20.10
N LEU A 250 -12.20 10.22 19.17
CA LEU A 250 -11.87 8.80 19.09
C LEU A 250 -10.41 8.65 18.68
N LYS A 251 -9.56 8.26 19.62
CA LYS A 251 -8.14 8.04 19.37
C LYS A 251 -7.93 6.86 18.42
N ARG A 252 -6.96 6.99 17.54
CA ARG A 252 -6.52 5.90 16.66
C ARG A 252 -5.84 4.81 17.48
N VAL A 253 -6.09 3.55 17.10
CA VAL A 253 -5.31 2.44 17.63
C VAL A 253 -3.89 2.60 17.13
N VAL A 254 -2.98 3.01 18.00
CA VAL A 254 -1.55 3.01 17.69
C VAL A 254 -1.07 1.58 17.79
N VAL A 255 -1.06 0.86 16.68
CA VAL A 255 -0.38 -0.43 16.63
C VAL A 255 1.11 -0.12 16.68
N SER A 256 1.73 -0.34 17.82
CA SER A 256 3.19 -0.32 17.90
C SER A 256 3.75 -1.21 16.79
N ALA A 257 4.81 -0.79 16.12
CA ALA A 257 5.54 -1.62 15.15
C ALA A 257 6.07 -2.91 15.79
N TYR A 258 5.98 -3.00 17.11
CA TYR A 258 6.44 -4.12 17.91
C TYR A 258 5.29 -4.74 18.71
N TYR A 259 5.38 -6.03 18.98
CA TYR A 259 4.55 -6.68 19.97
C TYR A 259 4.92 -6.22 21.39
N PRO A 260 3.97 -6.22 22.36
CA PRO A 260 4.29 -5.88 23.74
C PRO A 260 5.33 -6.84 24.32
N ALA A 261 6.09 -6.38 25.32
CA ALA A 261 7.05 -7.23 26.00
C ALA A 261 6.34 -8.36 26.75
N TYR A 262 6.86 -9.58 26.61
CA TYR A 262 6.37 -10.71 27.39
C TYR A 262 6.92 -10.68 28.83
N THR A 263 6.03 -10.61 29.78
CA THR A 263 6.37 -10.53 31.22
C THR A 263 6.08 -11.82 32.00
N GLY A 264 5.58 -12.87 31.33
CA GLY A 264 5.24 -14.15 31.96
C GLY A 264 6.44 -15.06 32.20
N LYS A 265 6.17 -16.27 32.71
CA LYS A 265 7.17 -17.26 33.06
C LYS A 265 7.38 -18.36 32.00
N GLU A 266 6.64 -18.33 30.91
CA GLU A 266 6.72 -19.35 29.88
C GLU A 266 8.08 -19.36 29.17
N THR A 267 8.52 -20.59 28.84
CA THR A 267 9.76 -20.84 28.08
C THR A 267 9.49 -21.31 26.67
N ASN A 268 8.29 -21.86 26.43
CA ASN A 268 7.85 -22.28 25.10
C ASN A 268 7.61 -21.08 24.19
N LEU A 269 8.22 -21.04 23.01
CA LEU A 269 8.14 -19.90 22.11
C LEU A 269 6.70 -19.61 21.66
N ASP A 270 5.92 -20.63 21.30
CA ASP A 270 4.53 -20.41 20.83
C ASP A 270 3.63 -19.90 21.95
N ALA A 271 3.83 -20.35 23.19
CA ALA A 271 3.13 -19.81 24.35
C ALA A 271 3.49 -18.32 24.59
N ILE A 272 4.75 -17.97 24.48
CA ILE A 272 5.23 -16.58 24.58
C ILE A 272 4.61 -15.73 23.47
N LEU A 273 4.70 -16.16 22.21
CA LEU A 273 4.20 -15.42 21.05
C LEU A 273 2.67 -15.25 21.11
N LYS A 274 1.94 -16.29 21.50
CA LYS A 274 0.49 -16.24 21.71
C LYS A 274 0.12 -15.25 22.82
N ALA A 275 0.85 -15.25 23.92
CA ALA A 275 0.57 -14.37 25.06
C ALA A 275 0.74 -12.88 24.73
N ILE A 276 1.62 -12.53 23.80
CA ILE A 276 1.81 -11.15 23.33
C ILE A 276 0.98 -10.77 22.10
N GLY A 277 0.05 -11.66 21.69
CA GLY A 277 -0.91 -11.38 20.63
C GLY A 277 -0.41 -11.63 19.19
N VAL A 278 0.61 -12.49 19.01
CA VAL A 278 1.01 -12.93 17.67
C VAL A 278 -0.12 -13.78 17.07
N PRO A 279 -0.58 -13.48 15.84
CA PRO A 279 -1.64 -14.23 15.18
C PRO A 279 -1.35 -15.72 15.04
N ALA A 280 -2.37 -16.57 15.21
CA ALA A 280 -2.24 -18.03 15.18
C ALA A 280 -1.58 -18.58 13.90
N LYS A 281 -1.77 -17.90 12.76
CA LYS A 281 -1.14 -18.27 11.49
C LYS A 281 0.41 -18.23 11.51
N TYR A 282 1.00 -17.56 12.49
CA TYR A 282 2.46 -17.49 12.69
C TYR A 282 2.96 -18.38 13.84
N LEU A 283 2.11 -19.28 14.37
CA LEU A 283 2.44 -20.18 15.48
C LEU A 283 2.53 -21.64 15.02
N GLY A 284 3.04 -22.52 15.87
CA GLY A 284 3.06 -23.98 15.69
C GLY A 284 4.30 -24.52 14.98
N SER A 285 4.58 -24.12 13.74
CA SER A 285 5.72 -24.62 12.97
C SER A 285 6.71 -23.52 12.59
N TYR A 286 7.94 -23.91 12.21
CA TYR A 286 8.92 -22.95 11.72
C TYR A 286 8.47 -22.32 10.39
N ILE A 287 7.75 -23.05 9.54
CA ILE A 287 7.20 -22.55 8.28
C ILE A 287 6.24 -21.40 8.55
N ASN A 288 5.31 -21.59 9.49
CA ASN A 288 4.37 -20.56 9.89
C ASN A 288 5.06 -19.32 10.47
N ARG A 289 6.14 -19.52 11.24
CA ARG A 289 6.91 -18.44 11.86
C ARG A 289 7.87 -17.73 10.90
N THR A 290 8.14 -18.28 9.72
CA THR A 290 9.09 -17.69 8.76
C THR A 290 8.81 -16.22 8.46
N PRO A 291 7.56 -15.74 8.17
CA PRO A 291 7.31 -14.32 7.93
C PRO A 291 7.65 -13.46 9.14
N LEU A 292 7.29 -13.91 10.34
CA LEU A 292 7.64 -13.22 11.59
C LEU A 292 9.16 -13.15 11.81
N ALA A 293 9.87 -14.24 11.54
CA ALA A 293 11.31 -14.29 11.64
C ALA A 293 12.00 -13.35 10.64
N GLN A 294 11.52 -13.30 9.40
CA GLN A 294 12.08 -12.45 8.35
C GLN A 294 12.02 -10.96 8.70
N VAL A 295 10.89 -10.44 9.18
CA VAL A 295 10.79 -9.04 9.61
C VAL A 295 11.61 -8.72 10.86
N ASN A 296 12.03 -9.76 11.61
CA ASN A 296 12.85 -9.66 12.79
C ASN A 296 14.35 -9.96 12.55
N GLY A 297 14.79 -9.92 11.28
CA GLY A 297 16.21 -9.97 10.92
C GLY A 297 16.73 -11.35 10.51
N PHE A 298 15.87 -12.37 10.41
CA PHE A 298 16.24 -13.69 9.89
C PHE A 298 15.95 -13.75 8.36
N SER A 299 16.58 -12.86 7.61
CA SER A 299 16.28 -12.65 6.17
C SER A 299 16.56 -13.86 5.28
N THR A 300 17.47 -14.76 5.69
CA THR A 300 17.74 -16.02 5.01
C THR A 300 17.94 -17.13 6.03
N GLY A 301 17.37 -18.31 5.75
CA GLY A 301 17.71 -19.54 6.51
C GLY A 301 17.02 -19.68 7.88
N TYR A 302 15.85 -19.09 8.12
CA TYR A 302 15.07 -19.47 9.29
C TYR A 302 14.51 -20.90 9.13
N VAL A 303 15.02 -21.81 9.92
CA VAL A 303 14.64 -23.24 9.96
C VAL A 303 14.05 -23.64 11.32
N GLY A 304 13.81 -22.68 12.19
CA GLY A 304 13.25 -22.94 13.52
C GLY A 304 14.21 -23.65 14.46
N SER A 305 15.53 -23.49 14.27
CA SER A 305 16.50 -24.06 15.19
C SER A 305 16.33 -23.53 16.62
N TYR A 306 16.83 -24.26 17.61
CA TYR A 306 16.77 -23.83 19.01
C TYR A 306 17.34 -22.42 19.22
N THR A 307 18.47 -22.10 18.60
CA THR A 307 19.11 -20.78 18.69
C THR A 307 18.22 -19.68 18.08
N GLN A 308 17.65 -19.91 16.88
CA GLN A 308 16.77 -18.97 16.22
C GLN A 308 15.47 -18.73 17.01
N ASN A 309 14.88 -19.79 17.51
CA ASN A 309 13.67 -19.72 18.34
C ASN A 309 13.94 -18.98 19.66
N ARG A 310 15.12 -19.20 20.28
CA ARG A 310 15.55 -18.48 21.47
C ARG A 310 15.73 -16.99 21.21
N GLN A 311 16.27 -16.60 20.06
CA GLN A 311 16.42 -15.21 19.65
C GLN A 311 15.07 -14.52 19.47
N LEU A 312 14.10 -15.15 18.79
CA LEU A 312 12.73 -14.63 18.69
C LEU A 312 12.06 -14.46 20.06
N GLY A 313 12.22 -15.44 20.94
CA GLY A 313 11.74 -15.38 22.31
C GLY A 313 12.39 -14.24 23.12
N THR A 314 13.67 -13.98 22.89
CA THR A 314 14.38 -12.85 23.50
C THR A 314 13.82 -11.51 23.02
N LEU A 315 13.60 -11.34 21.70
CA LEU A 315 12.96 -10.14 21.14
C LEU A 315 11.56 -9.92 21.72
N ALA A 316 10.77 -11.00 21.86
CA ALA A 316 9.45 -10.95 22.48
C ALA A 316 9.52 -10.49 23.95
N LYS A 317 10.43 -11.04 24.73
CA LYS A 317 10.63 -10.65 26.16
C LYS A 317 11.11 -9.20 26.30
N GLN A 318 11.83 -8.68 25.33
CA GLN A 318 12.32 -7.30 25.33
C GLN A 318 11.32 -6.28 24.74
N GLY A 319 10.17 -6.71 24.23
CA GLY A 319 9.24 -5.84 23.49
C GLY A 319 9.81 -5.30 22.17
N LYS A 320 10.79 -6.01 21.61
CA LYS A 320 11.48 -5.65 20.35
C LYS A 320 11.09 -6.55 19.18
N LEU A 321 10.12 -7.43 19.37
CA LEU A 321 9.61 -8.29 18.30
C LEU A 321 8.73 -7.46 17.38
N LYS A 322 9.17 -7.26 16.15
CA LYS A 322 8.41 -6.51 15.11
C LYS A 322 7.18 -7.31 14.67
N ARG A 323 6.10 -6.59 14.36
CA ARG A 323 4.89 -7.16 13.77
C ARG A 323 5.13 -7.46 12.27
N VAL A 324 4.38 -8.45 11.75
CA VAL A 324 4.36 -8.84 10.34
C VAL A 324 3.26 -8.06 9.62
#